data_6827490434be77529b92a2ec4b7c10f6
#
_entry.id   6827490434be77529b92a2ec4b7c10f6
#
_cell.length_a   1.000
_cell.length_b   1.000
_cell.length_c   1.000
_cell.angle_alpha   90.00
_cell.angle_beta   90.00
_cell.angle_gamma   90.00
#
_symmetry.space_group_name_H-M   'P 1'
#
loop_
_entity.id
_entity.type
_entity.pdbx_description
1 polymer ?
#
loop_
_entity_poly.entity_id
_entity_poly.type
_entity_poly.pdbx_seq_one_letter_code
_entity_poly.pdbx_strand_id
1 'polypeptide(L)'
;GSGSGKSAYGEKRILEAGEMTRYYIATMEVFGEEGRKKVERHKMLRQGKGFITIESPKDVGRVEKLEKTGNGKLTVLLECVSNLTANEMFGSSFGAELEPGRRTEALAEKICADIAKIDEAADFFAVITNEVGSDGEMYEKETLEYIRLLGLVNCRLAKMASEVVEVVYGIPVMKKGAEV
;
A
#
# COMPACT_ATOMS: atom_id res chain seq x y z
N GLY A 1 -8.04 8.79 -7.21
CA GLY A 1 -9.01 7.73 -7.49
C GLY A 1 -8.40 6.52 -8.19
N SER A 2 -9.20 5.48 -8.40
CA SER A 2 -8.79 4.31 -9.18
C SER A 2 -8.46 4.71 -10.62
N GLY A 3 -7.42 4.12 -11.22
CA GLY A 3 -7.07 4.41 -12.63
C GLY A 3 -6.32 5.72 -12.87
N SER A 4 -5.91 6.46 -11.83
CA SER A 4 -5.19 7.74 -12.01
C SER A 4 -3.72 7.61 -12.45
N GLY A 5 -3.17 6.39 -12.60
CA GLY A 5 -1.78 6.16 -12.97
C GLY A 5 -0.80 5.93 -11.81
N LYS A 6 -1.27 5.90 -10.56
CA LYS A 6 -0.42 5.71 -9.35
C LYS A 6 0.45 4.46 -9.41
N SER A 7 -0.13 3.31 -9.79
CA SER A 7 0.58 2.04 -9.88
C SER A 7 1.73 2.12 -10.88
N ALA A 8 1.46 2.65 -12.09
CA ALA A 8 2.48 2.84 -13.12
C ALA A 8 3.58 3.79 -12.67
N TYR A 9 3.22 4.87 -11.96
CA TYR A 9 4.20 5.80 -11.39
C TYR A 9 5.07 5.12 -10.32
N GLY A 10 4.46 4.39 -9.38
CA GLY A 10 5.20 3.65 -8.34
C GLY A 10 6.15 2.60 -8.92
N GLU A 11 5.68 1.81 -9.89
CA GLU A 11 6.53 0.85 -10.59
C GLU A 11 7.72 1.54 -11.30
N LYS A 12 7.47 2.67 -11.97
CA LYS A 12 8.53 3.47 -12.62
C LYS A 12 9.58 3.90 -11.60
N ARG A 13 9.18 4.42 -10.42
CA ARG A 13 10.12 4.84 -9.37
C ARG A 13 10.97 3.67 -8.85
N ILE A 14 10.37 2.47 -8.69
CA ILE A 14 11.12 1.26 -8.32
C ILE A 14 12.16 0.88 -9.39
N LEU A 15 11.80 0.97 -10.66
CA LEU A 15 12.72 0.64 -11.77
C LEU A 15 13.87 1.66 -11.87
N GLU A 16 13.60 2.93 -11.63
CA GLU A 16 14.58 4.02 -11.62
C GLU A 16 15.56 3.95 -10.43
N ALA A 17 15.23 3.25 -9.36
CA ALA A 17 16.13 3.05 -8.21
C ALA A 17 17.36 2.19 -8.54
N GLY A 18 17.41 1.57 -9.72
CA GLY A 18 18.57 0.83 -10.24
C GLY A 18 18.44 -0.69 -10.14
N GLU A 19 19.59 -1.38 -10.31
CA GLU A 19 19.65 -2.84 -10.24
C GLU A 19 19.65 -3.32 -8.79
N MET A 20 18.47 -3.76 -8.34
CA MET A 20 18.21 -4.26 -6.98
C MET A 20 17.24 -5.43 -7.06
N THR A 21 17.18 -6.25 -6.02
CA THR A 21 16.08 -7.22 -5.86
C THR A 21 14.77 -6.45 -5.68
N ARG A 22 13.78 -6.74 -6.51
CA ARG A 22 12.49 -6.00 -6.51
C ARG A 22 11.38 -6.86 -5.98
N TYR A 23 10.78 -6.45 -4.88
CA TYR A 23 9.59 -7.08 -4.34
C TYR A 23 8.35 -6.25 -4.63
N TYR A 24 7.25 -6.97 -4.90
CA TYR A 24 5.92 -6.41 -5.00
C TYR A 24 5.03 -7.08 -3.95
N ILE A 25 4.62 -6.33 -2.94
CA ILE A 25 3.70 -6.81 -1.91
C ILE A 25 2.27 -6.51 -2.37
N ALA A 26 1.55 -7.58 -2.73
CA ALA A 26 0.16 -7.51 -3.17
C ALA A 26 -0.77 -7.68 -1.97
N THR A 27 -1.58 -6.66 -1.69
CA THR A 27 -2.51 -6.67 -0.55
C THR A 27 -3.95 -6.99 -0.94
N MET A 28 -4.22 -7.21 -2.23
CA MET A 28 -5.58 -7.50 -2.70
C MET A 28 -5.98 -8.94 -2.37
N GLU A 29 -7.04 -9.13 -1.58
CA GLU A 29 -7.73 -10.41 -1.49
C GLU A 29 -8.54 -10.67 -2.76
N VAL A 30 -8.49 -11.92 -3.24
CA VAL A 30 -9.14 -12.30 -4.49
C VAL A 30 -10.53 -12.85 -4.19
N PHE A 31 -11.55 -12.05 -4.43
CA PHE A 31 -12.95 -12.50 -4.36
C PHE A 31 -13.55 -12.62 -5.76
N GLY A 32 -14.07 -13.80 -6.06
CA GLY A 32 -14.78 -14.06 -7.30
C GLY A 32 -13.92 -14.00 -8.57
N GLU A 33 -14.59 -14.03 -9.71
CA GLU A 33 -13.94 -14.09 -11.04
C GLU A 33 -13.37 -12.73 -11.46
N GLU A 34 -14.01 -11.63 -11.10
CA GLU A 34 -13.51 -10.28 -11.38
C GLU A 34 -12.23 -9.97 -10.62
N GLY A 35 -12.14 -10.39 -9.35
CA GLY A 35 -10.92 -10.26 -8.56
C GLY A 35 -9.75 -11.03 -9.21
N ARG A 36 -9.98 -12.26 -9.69
CA ARG A 36 -8.96 -13.06 -10.40
C ARG A 36 -8.47 -12.34 -11.66
N LYS A 37 -9.39 -11.86 -12.51
CA LYS A 37 -9.04 -11.11 -13.74
C LYS A 37 -8.21 -9.87 -13.44
N LYS A 38 -8.51 -9.17 -12.33
CA LYS A 38 -7.76 -7.99 -11.90
C LYS A 38 -6.35 -8.34 -11.45
N VAL A 39 -6.18 -9.41 -10.67
CA VAL A 39 -4.86 -9.91 -10.24
C VAL A 39 -4.04 -10.37 -11.44
N GLU A 40 -4.61 -11.15 -12.35
CA GLU A 40 -3.94 -11.60 -13.57
C GLU A 40 -3.47 -10.42 -14.42
N ARG A 41 -4.32 -9.43 -14.63
CA ARG A 41 -3.94 -8.19 -15.33
C ARG A 41 -2.75 -7.50 -14.66
N HIS A 42 -2.75 -7.38 -13.33
CA HIS A 42 -1.62 -6.78 -12.61
C HIS A 42 -0.35 -7.63 -12.70
N LYS A 43 -0.46 -8.98 -12.69
CA LYS A 43 0.68 -9.88 -12.90
C LYS A 43 1.25 -9.72 -14.32
N MET A 44 0.39 -9.64 -15.34
CA MET A 44 0.81 -9.41 -16.73
C MET A 44 1.53 -8.07 -16.92
N LEU A 45 1.03 -6.99 -16.31
CA LEU A 45 1.65 -5.66 -16.40
C LEU A 45 3.05 -5.60 -15.76
N ARG A 46 3.35 -6.50 -14.82
CA ARG A 46 4.65 -6.63 -14.16
C ARG A 46 5.57 -7.67 -14.79
N GLN A 47 5.06 -8.46 -15.74
CA GLN A 47 5.84 -9.48 -16.44
C GLN A 47 7.05 -8.85 -17.13
N GLY A 48 8.22 -9.43 -16.95
CA GLY A 48 9.48 -8.93 -17.53
C GLY A 48 10.13 -7.77 -16.79
N LYS A 49 9.51 -7.24 -15.71
CA LYS A 49 10.07 -6.13 -14.89
C LYS A 49 10.91 -6.62 -13.71
N GLY A 50 11.06 -7.94 -13.53
CA GLY A 50 11.90 -8.53 -12.49
C GLY A 50 11.34 -8.43 -11.07
N PHE A 51 10.01 -8.27 -10.90
CA PHE A 51 9.38 -8.27 -9.59
C PHE A 51 9.16 -9.68 -9.05
N ILE A 52 9.54 -9.89 -7.79
CA ILE A 52 9.15 -11.04 -6.97
C ILE A 52 7.87 -10.65 -6.23
N THR A 53 6.76 -11.32 -6.52
CA THR A 53 5.47 -10.99 -5.89
C THR A 53 5.27 -11.78 -4.60
N ILE A 54 4.96 -11.08 -3.51
CA ILE A 54 4.51 -11.62 -2.23
C ILE A 54 3.04 -11.25 -2.06
N GLU A 55 2.17 -12.24 -1.97
CA GLU A 55 0.76 -12.01 -1.63
C GLU A 55 0.63 -11.94 -0.11
N SER A 56 0.31 -10.75 0.41
CA SER A 56 0.16 -10.48 1.84
C SER A 56 -1.00 -9.52 2.06
N PRO A 57 -2.24 -10.04 2.08
CA PRO A 57 -3.43 -9.21 2.26
C PRO A 57 -3.54 -8.58 3.66
N LYS A 58 -2.90 -9.18 4.67
CA LYS A 58 -2.82 -8.73 6.07
C LYS A 58 -1.43 -8.97 6.62
N ASP A 59 -1.12 -8.38 7.78
CA ASP A 59 0.14 -8.60 8.52
C ASP A 59 1.38 -8.43 7.63
N VAL A 60 1.43 -7.32 6.87
CA VAL A 60 2.50 -7.06 5.88
C VAL A 60 3.88 -6.90 6.51
N GLY A 61 3.97 -6.69 7.82
CA GLY A 61 5.21 -6.53 8.56
C GLY A 61 6.04 -7.82 8.72
N ARG A 62 5.63 -8.92 8.07
CA ARG A 62 6.39 -10.19 8.04
C ARG A 62 7.51 -10.11 7.01
N VAL A 63 8.54 -9.33 7.35
CA VAL A 63 9.67 -9.00 6.44
C VAL A 63 10.67 -10.15 6.24
N GLU A 64 10.56 -11.23 6.98
CA GLU A 64 11.39 -12.43 6.83
C GLU A 64 11.34 -13.05 5.43
N LYS A 65 10.35 -12.67 4.63
CA LYS A 65 10.23 -13.07 3.22
C LYS A 65 11.01 -12.18 2.25
N LEU A 66 11.59 -11.08 2.75
CA LEU A 66 12.35 -10.13 1.95
C LEU A 66 13.83 -10.49 1.98
N GLU A 67 14.27 -11.32 1.03
CA GLU A 67 15.66 -11.75 0.92
C GLU A 67 16.45 -10.80 0.02
N LYS A 68 17.63 -10.37 0.48
CA LYS A 68 18.56 -9.59 -0.33
C LYS A 68 19.38 -10.54 -1.19
N THR A 69 19.28 -10.39 -2.51
CA THR A 69 20.06 -11.16 -3.49
C THR A 69 21.01 -10.26 -4.29
N GLY A 70 21.96 -10.85 -4.99
CA GLY A 70 22.87 -10.10 -5.86
C GLY A 70 23.75 -9.10 -5.10
N ASN A 71 23.56 -7.82 -5.34
CA ASN A 71 24.32 -6.73 -4.71
C ASN A 71 23.93 -6.44 -3.24
N GLY A 72 23.05 -7.24 -2.66
CA GLY A 72 22.56 -7.10 -1.29
C GLY A 72 21.57 -5.95 -1.07
N LYS A 73 21.13 -5.29 -2.13
CA LYS A 73 20.13 -4.21 -2.06
C LYS A 73 18.77 -4.68 -2.53
N LEU A 74 17.71 -4.14 -1.93
CA LEU A 74 16.35 -4.45 -2.32
C LEU A 74 15.44 -3.22 -2.38
N THR A 75 14.49 -3.29 -3.30
CA THR A 75 13.40 -2.33 -3.39
C THR A 75 12.06 -3.03 -3.18
N VAL A 76 11.11 -2.32 -2.60
CA VAL A 76 9.78 -2.85 -2.31
C VAL A 76 8.72 -1.89 -2.83
N LEU A 77 7.69 -2.42 -3.50
CA LEU A 77 6.46 -1.72 -3.84
C LEU A 77 5.29 -2.40 -3.12
N LEU A 78 4.60 -1.67 -2.25
CA LEU A 78 3.38 -2.14 -1.61
C LEU A 78 2.16 -1.57 -2.34
N GLU A 79 1.28 -2.44 -2.83
CA GLU A 79 0.04 -2.05 -3.52
C GLU A 79 -1.14 -2.91 -3.07
N CYS A 80 -2.13 -2.31 -2.37
CA CYS A 80 -2.22 -0.94 -1.93
C CYS A 80 -2.68 -0.86 -0.46
N VAL A 81 -2.43 0.27 0.18
CA VAL A 81 -2.82 0.51 1.57
C VAL A 81 -4.33 0.45 1.76
N SER A 82 -5.13 0.89 0.79
CA SER A 82 -6.59 0.84 0.91
C SER A 82 -7.13 -0.60 1.02
N ASN A 83 -6.58 -1.55 0.24
CA ASN A 83 -6.93 -2.96 0.38
C ASN A 83 -6.44 -3.53 1.71
N LEU A 84 -5.19 -3.25 2.09
CA LEU A 84 -4.64 -3.66 3.37
C LEU A 84 -5.51 -3.18 4.54
N THR A 85 -5.89 -1.90 4.54
CA THR A 85 -6.73 -1.29 5.57
C THR A 85 -8.11 -1.98 5.65
N ALA A 86 -8.73 -2.27 4.52
CA ALA A 86 -10.00 -2.99 4.48
C ALA A 86 -9.85 -4.43 5.03
N ASN A 87 -8.82 -5.15 4.62
CA ASN A 87 -8.59 -6.51 5.05
C ASN A 87 -8.27 -6.60 6.55
N GLU A 88 -7.49 -5.66 7.09
CA GLU A 88 -7.20 -5.58 8.53
C GLU A 88 -8.45 -5.21 9.34
N MET A 89 -9.28 -4.32 8.83
CA MET A 89 -10.49 -3.89 9.52
C MET A 89 -11.58 -4.96 9.53
N PHE A 90 -11.84 -5.59 8.39
CA PHE A 90 -12.97 -6.52 8.21
C PHE A 90 -12.56 -8.00 8.34
N GLY A 91 -11.33 -8.33 8.04
CA GLY A 91 -10.83 -9.71 8.01
C GLY A 91 -9.94 -10.09 9.21
N SER A 92 -9.80 -9.22 10.21
CA SER A 92 -8.98 -9.45 11.40
C SER A 92 -9.81 -9.26 12.66
N SER A 93 -9.53 -10.08 13.70
CA SER A 93 -10.07 -9.90 15.06
C SER A 93 -9.24 -8.94 15.91
N PHE A 94 -8.21 -8.32 15.36
CA PHE A 94 -7.35 -7.38 16.09
C PHE A 94 -8.14 -6.24 16.69
N GLY A 95 -8.03 -6.06 18.00
CA GLY A 95 -8.71 -5.02 18.75
C GLY A 95 -10.24 -5.15 18.78
N ALA A 96 -10.79 -6.34 18.50
CA ALA A 96 -12.25 -6.56 18.50
C ALA A 96 -12.89 -6.31 19.87
N GLU A 97 -12.12 -6.41 20.94
CA GLU A 97 -12.49 -6.13 22.33
C GLU A 97 -12.51 -4.62 22.66
N LEU A 98 -11.96 -3.79 21.80
CA LEU A 98 -11.87 -2.34 22.00
C LEU A 98 -13.14 -1.62 21.52
N GLU A 99 -13.42 -0.48 22.13
CA GLU A 99 -14.42 0.46 21.61
C GLU A 99 -14.06 0.90 20.18
N PRO A 100 -15.04 1.13 19.27
CA PRO A 100 -14.81 1.38 17.86
C PRO A 100 -13.74 2.43 17.56
N GLY A 101 -13.77 3.58 18.25
CA GLY A 101 -12.79 4.63 18.06
C GLY A 101 -11.37 4.23 18.49
N ARG A 102 -11.23 3.47 19.58
CA ARG A 102 -9.94 2.92 20.04
C ARG A 102 -9.42 1.82 19.11
N ARG A 103 -10.32 0.99 18.59
CA ARG A 103 -9.96 -0.01 17.58
C ARG A 103 -9.41 0.63 16.32
N THR A 104 -10.05 1.70 15.84
CA THR A 104 -9.58 2.45 14.66
C THR A 104 -8.15 2.98 14.87
N GLU A 105 -7.85 3.58 16.02
CA GLU A 105 -6.51 4.07 16.34
C GLU A 105 -5.48 2.93 16.44
N ALA A 106 -5.83 1.84 17.12
CA ALA A 106 -4.95 0.67 17.28
C ALA A 106 -4.65 -0.02 15.92
N LEU A 107 -5.65 -0.14 15.04
CA LEU A 107 -5.46 -0.64 13.68
C LEU A 107 -4.56 0.28 12.85
N ALA A 108 -4.75 1.60 12.95
CA ALA A 108 -3.88 2.55 12.26
C ALA A 108 -2.42 2.45 12.74
N GLU A 109 -2.21 2.28 14.05
CA GLU A 109 -0.88 2.03 14.61
C GLU A 109 -0.26 0.73 14.10
N LYS A 110 -1.01 -0.38 14.15
CA LYS A 110 -0.55 -1.68 13.66
C LYS A 110 -0.13 -1.60 12.20
N ILE A 111 -1.00 -1.08 11.32
CA ILE A 111 -0.73 -0.98 9.88
C ILE A 111 0.52 -0.14 9.63
N CYS A 112 0.65 1.02 10.28
CA CYS A 112 1.81 1.88 10.11
C CYS A 112 3.09 1.24 10.65
N ALA A 113 3.03 0.53 11.78
CA ALA A 113 4.17 -0.20 12.34
C ALA A 113 4.62 -1.35 11.42
N ASP A 114 3.67 -2.07 10.83
CA ASP A 114 3.99 -3.12 9.87
C ASP A 114 4.63 -2.58 8.58
N ILE A 115 4.15 -1.44 8.09
CA ILE A 115 4.75 -0.73 6.93
C ILE A 115 6.15 -0.20 7.28
N ALA A 116 6.36 0.32 8.49
CA ALA A 116 7.67 0.78 8.95
C ALA A 116 8.73 -0.33 8.97
N LYS A 117 8.36 -1.56 9.35
CA LYS A 117 9.29 -2.71 9.30
C LYS A 117 9.75 -3.02 7.86
N ILE A 118 8.89 -2.82 6.87
CA ILE A 118 9.26 -2.99 5.45
C ILE A 118 10.24 -1.88 5.03
N ASP A 119 9.96 -0.64 5.44
CA ASP A 119 10.82 0.53 5.15
C ASP A 119 12.23 0.34 5.73
N GLU A 120 12.32 -0.14 6.97
CA GLU A 120 13.60 -0.45 7.62
C GLU A 120 14.39 -1.57 6.92
N ALA A 121 13.70 -2.53 6.29
CA ALA A 121 14.34 -3.64 5.58
C ALA A 121 14.77 -3.27 4.15
N ALA A 122 14.11 -2.29 3.52
CA ALA A 122 14.31 -1.91 2.12
C ALA A 122 15.31 -0.77 1.98
N ASP A 123 16.09 -0.80 0.87
CA ASP A 123 16.94 0.34 0.47
C ASP A 123 16.13 1.42 -0.26
N PHE A 124 15.02 1.03 -0.91
CA PHE A 124 14.03 1.94 -1.49
C PHE A 124 12.63 1.32 -1.34
N PHE A 125 11.70 2.08 -0.81
CA PHE A 125 10.35 1.63 -0.57
C PHE A 125 9.31 2.60 -1.13
N ALA A 126 8.38 2.10 -1.91
CA ALA A 126 7.25 2.86 -2.43
C ALA A 126 5.93 2.24 -1.97
N VAL A 127 5.02 3.09 -1.52
CA VAL A 127 3.70 2.70 -1.03
C VAL A 127 2.62 3.34 -1.86
N ILE A 128 1.72 2.53 -2.41
CA ILE A 128 0.55 3.02 -3.15
C ILE A 128 -0.66 3.06 -2.21
N THR A 129 -1.29 4.21 -2.17
CA THR A 129 -2.54 4.38 -1.43
C THR A 129 -3.62 5.07 -2.28
N ASN A 130 -4.83 5.09 -1.77
CA ASN A 130 -5.97 5.80 -2.36
C ASN A 130 -6.56 6.79 -1.34
N GLU A 131 -7.18 7.82 -1.85
CA GLU A 131 -8.13 8.64 -1.11
C GLU A 131 -9.55 8.20 -1.48
N VAL A 132 -10.39 8.00 -0.46
CA VAL A 132 -11.79 7.55 -0.57
C VAL A 132 -12.65 8.48 0.24
N GLY A 133 -13.89 8.75 -0.24
CA GLY A 133 -14.86 9.56 0.51
C GLY A 133 -14.86 11.05 0.18
N SER A 134 -14.21 11.46 -0.93
CA SER A 134 -14.24 12.86 -1.41
C SER A 134 -15.37 13.16 -2.39
N ASP A 135 -16.30 12.22 -2.60
CA ASP A 135 -17.39 12.30 -3.58
C ASP A 135 -18.70 12.92 -3.04
N GLY A 136 -18.76 13.18 -1.72
CA GLY A 136 -19.94 13.78 -1.09
C GLY A 136 -21.13 12.83 -0.87
N GLU A 137 -20.93 11.53 -1.07
CA GLU A 137 -21.95 10.51 -0.83
C GLU A 137 -22.20 10.30 0.67
N MET A 138 -23.44 9.87 1.00
CA MET A 138 -23.77 9.43 2.35
C MET A 138 -23.46 7.95 2.51
N TYR A 139 -22.47 7.63 3.33
CA TYR A 139 -22.02 6.28 3.56
C TYR A 139 -22.60 5.67 4.84
N GLU A 140 -22.77 4.36 4.86
CA GLU A 140 -23.07 3.60 6.06
C GLU A 140 -21.95 3.72 7.10
N LYS A 141 -22.30 3.48 8.38
CA LYS A 141 -21.39 3.66 9.51
C LYS A 141 -20.07 2.90 9.33
N GLU A 142 -20.12 1.66 8.87
CA GLU A 142 -18.93 0.83 8.65
C GLU A 142 -18.01 1.41 7.57
N THR A 143 -18.59 1.93 6.49
CA THR A 143 -17.83 2.61 5.43
C THR A 143 -17.20 3.90 5.94
N LEU A 144 -17.89 4.67 6.78
CA LEU A 144 -17.34 5.87 7.42
C LEU A 144 -16.17 5.53 8.35
N GLU A 145 -16.25 4.44 9.11
CA GLU A 145 -15.15 3.95 9.94
C GLU A 145 -13.93 3.54 9.10
N TYR A 146 -14.15 2.86 7.97
CA TYR A 146 -13.09 2.54 7.02
C TYR A 146 -12.43 3.78 6.42
N ILE A 147 -13.23 4.75 5.97
CA ILE A 147 -12.71 6.03 5.42
C ILE A 147 -11.88 6.76 6.48
N ARG A 148 -12.35 6.80 7.73
CA ARG A 148 -11.61 7.39 8.84
C ARG A 148 -10.29 6.66 9.09
N LEU A 149 -10.31 5.32 9.17
CA LEU A 149 -9.12 4.52 9.37
C LEU A 149 -8.10 4.74 8.25
N LEU A 150 -8.53 4.67 6.99
CA LEU A 150 -7.65 4.91 5.85
C LEU A 150 -7.06 6.32 5.86
N GLY A 151 -7.86 7.33 6.23
CA GLY A 151 -7.40 8.70 6.38
C GLY A 151 -6.32 8.84 7.46
N LEU A 152 -6.50 8.20 8.63
CA LEU A 152 -5.49 8.17 9.69
C LEU A 152 -4.18 7.51 9.23
N VAL A 153 -4.28 6.35 8.58
CA VAL A 153 -3.12 5.65 8.02
C VAL A 153 -2.41 6.52 7.00
N ASN A 154 -3.13 7.13 6.05
CA ASN A 154 -2.56 8.01 5.04
C ASN A 154 -1.83 9.21 5.65
N CYS A 155 -2.41 9.85 6.66
CA CYS A 155 -1.79 10.97 7.37
C CYS A 155 -0.50 10.56 8.09
N ARG A 156 -0.46 9.37 8.72
CA ARG A 156 0.72 8.85 9.39
C ARG A 156 1.82 8.49 8.40
N LEU A 157 1.47 7.78 7.31
CA LEU A 157 2.40 7.43 6.24
C LEU A 157 2.99 8.67 5.57
N ALA A 158 2.19 9.71 5.32
CA ALA A 158 2.68 10.96 4.76
C ALA A 158 3.68 11.68 5.67
N LYS A 159 3.53 11.55 7.01
CA LYS A 159 4.52 12.08 7.97
C LYS A 159 5.83 11.29 7.93
N MET A 160 5.76 9.97 7.83
CA MET A 160 6.92 9.06 7.78
C MET A 160 7.68 9.17 6.46
N ALA A 161 6.99 9.25 5.33
CA ALA A 161 7.58 9.26 4.00
C ALA A 161 8.50 10.48 3.79
N SER A 162 9.62 10.27 3.09
CA SER A 162 10.49 11.35 2.59
C SER A 162 9.85 12.13 1.44
N GLU A 163 9.09 11.43 0.58
CA GLU A 163 8.37 12.00 -0.56
C GLU A 163 6.90 11.60 -0.53
N VAL A 164 6.01 12.52 -0.89
CA VAL A 164 4.58 12.27 -1.10
C VAL A 164 4.18 12.85 -2.45
N VAL A 165 3.64 11.99 -3.31
CA VAL A 165 3.24 12.36 -4.67
C VAL A 165 1.78 12.00 -4.89
N GLU A 166 1.00 12.97 -5.31
CA GLU A 166 -0.35 12.75 -5.84
C GLU A 166 -0.28 12.53 -7.35
N VAL A 167 -0.96 11.49 -7.86
CA VAL A 167 -0.99 11.25 -9.31
C VAL A 167 -2.39 11.54 -9.84
N VAL A 168 -2.50 12.56 -10.66
CA VAL A 168 -3.75 13.06 -11.26
C VAL A 168 -3.67 12.88 -12.77
N TYR A 169 -4.53 12.04 -13.34
CA TYR A 169 -4.54 11.73 -14.78
C TYR A 169 -3.17 11.33 -15.35
N GLY A 170 -2.38 10.56 -14.58
CA GLY A 170 -1.03 10.16 -14.97
C GLY A 170 0.06 11.19 -14.70
N ILE A 171 -0.30 12.39 -14.27
CA ILE A 171 0.65 13.48 -13.95
C ILE A 171 1.01 13.42 -12.46
N PRO A 172 2.29 13.24 -12.11
CA PRO A 172 2.72 13.29 -10.70
C PRO A 172 2.77 14.74 -10.21
N VAL A 173 2.18 14.98 -9.04
CA VAL A 173 2.19 16.27 -8.34
C VAL A 173 2.85 16.07 -6.99
N MET A 174 4.02 16.67 -6.78
CA MET A 174 4.75 16.60 -5.52
C MET A 174 3.98 17.34 -4.41
N LYS A 175 3.77 16.67 -3.27
CA LYS A 175 3.15 17.22 -2.07
C LYS A 175 4.14 17.35 -0.92
N LYS A 176 5.16 16.50 -0.87
CA LYS A 176 6.26 16.53 0.09
C LYS A 176 7.52 15.99 -0.57
N GLY A 177 8.67 16.59 -0.28
CA GLY A 177 9.97 16.24 -0.84
C GLY A 177 10.56 17.39 -1.64
N ALA A 178 11.77 17.20 -2.17
CA ALA A 178 12.39 18.17 -3.07
C ALA A 178 11.76 18.05 -4.47
N GLU A 179 11.45 19.19 -5.10
CA GLU A 179 11.15 19.21 -6.53
C GLU A 179 12.41 18.76 -7.29
N VAL A 180 12.23 17.80 -8.19
CA VAL A 180 13.28 17.32 -9.09
C VAL A 180 13.31 18.17 -10.34
#